data_e9dbed13e7bf14b4cd884d95d667c03e
#
_entry.id   e9dbed13e7bf14b4cd884d95d667c03e
#
_cell.length_a   1.000
_cell.length_b   1.000
_cell.length_c   1.000
_cell.angle_alpha   90.00
_cell.angle_beta   90.00
_cell.angle_gamma   90.00
#
_symmetry.space_group_name_H-M   'P 1'
#
loop_
_entity.id
_entity.type
_entity.pdbx_description
1 polymer ?
#
loop_
_entity_poly.entity_id
_entity_poly.type
_entity_poly.pdbx_seq_one_letter_code
_entity_poly.pdbx_strand_id
1 'polypeptide(L)'
;MEQLYPSQMAEWVSQQSQRPILLDVREGWEIQTASAKPDGMDVLHLPMQTIPARLDELDKSRPIACLCHHGSRSMQVANFLQQQGYQVVNVAGGIHAWSAQVDPTIPVY
;
A
#
# COMPACT_ATOMS: atom_id res chain seq x y z
N MET A 1 10.46 6.07 8.81
CA MET A 1 9.28 5.53 8.07
C MET A 1 8.89 4.19 8.68
N GLU A 2 7.65 4.08 9.09
CA GLU A 2 7.13 2.84 9.68
C GLU A 2 6.93 1.78 8.59
N GLN A 3 7.40 0.57 8.88
CA GLN A 3 7.24 -0.59 8.02
C GLN A 3 6.33 -1.61 8.70
N LEU A 4 5.34 -2.10 7.96
CA LEU A 4 4.44 -3.16 8.44
C LEU A 4 4.53 -4.36 7.49
N TYR A 5 4.75 -5.53 8.04
CA TYR A 5 4.62 -6.77 7.26
C TYR A 5 3.13 -7.05 7.00
N PRO A 6 2.80 -7.73 5.90
CA PRO A 6 1.41 -8.09 5.60
C PRO A 6 0.70 -8.82 6.75
N SER A 7 1.43 -9.65 7.49
CA SER A 7 0.87 -10.36 8.66
C SER A 7 0.44 -9.44 9.80
N GLN A 8 0.91 -8.18 9.81
CA GLN A 8 0.55 -7.18 10.82
C GLN A 8 -0.59 -6.26 10.36
N MET A 9 -1.01 -6.39 9.10
CA MET A 9 -1.91 -5.40 8.49
C MET A 9 -3.30 -5.41 9.11
N ALA A 10 -3.85 -6.60 9.39
CA ALA A 10 -5.20 -6.69 9.94
C ALA A 10 -5.30 -5.98 11.31
N GLU A 11 -4.29 -6.15 12.15
CA GLU A 11 -4.25 -5.48 13.45
C GLU A 11 -4.09 -3.96 13.28
N TRP A 12 -3.21 -3.53 12.38
CA TRP A 12 -3.03 -2.11 12.11
C TRP A 12 -4.33 -1.46 11.64
N VAL A 13 -5.05 -2.10 10.72
CA VAL A 13 -6.34 -1.63 10.22
C VAL A 13 -7.33 -1.45 11.38
N SER A 14 -7.39 -2.42 12.30
CA SER A 14 -8.32 -2.38 13.42
C SER A 14 -8.06 -1.22 14.39
N GLN A 15 -6.86 -0.68 14.39
CA GLN A 15 -6.45 0.41 15.28
C GLN A 15 -6.76 1.80 14.69
N GLN A 16 -7.19 1.88 13.44
CA GLN A 16 -7.38 3.17 12.76
C GLN A 16 -8.81 3.67 12.99
N SER A 17 -8.95 4.98 13.27
CA SER A 17 -10.26 5.63 13.41
C SER A 17 -10.90 5.92 12.07
N GLN A 18 -10.10 6.12 11.02
CA GLN A 18 -10.55 6.33 9.65
C GLN A 18 -10.20 5.10 8.82
N ARG A 19 -11.05 4.75 7.84
CA ARG A 19 -10.81 3.60 6.98
C ARG A 19 -9.52 3.80 6.18
N PRO A 20 -8.54 2.91 6.31
CA PRO A 20 -7.27 3.07 5.59
C PRO A 20 -7.38 2.86 4.10
N ILE A 21 -6.44 3.44 3.37
CA ILE A 21 -6.24 3.22 1.94
C ILE A 21 -5.03 2.32 1.74
N LEU A 22 -5.18 1.26 0.96
CA LEU A 22 -4.04 0.51 0.42
C LEU A 22 -3.69 1.14 -0.92
N LEU A 23 -2.60 1.90 -0.96
CA LEU A 23 -2.14 2.58 -2.16
C LEU A 23 -1.18 1.67 -2.91
N ASP A 24 -1.65 1.09 -4.00
CA ASP A 24 -0.85 0.24 -4.86
C ASP A 24 -0.18 1.11 -5.92
N VAL A 25 1.15 1.20 -5.85
CA VAL A 25 1.94 2.10 -6.71
C VAL A 25 2.59 1.37 -7.89
N ARG A 26 2.19 0.12 -8.12
CA ARG A 26 2.72 -0.70 -9.21
C ARG A 26 2.13 -0.31 -10.56
N GLU A 27 2.72 -0.88 -11.62
CA GLU A 27 2.18 -0.72 -12.97
C GLU A 27 0.90 -1.55 -13.17
N GLY A 28 0.10 -1.16 -14.17
CA GLY A 28 -1.18 -1.83 -14.44
C GLY A 28 -1.04 -3.31 -14.74
N TRP A 29 -0.01 -3.72 -15.48
CA TRP A 29 0.21 -5.13 -15.79
C TRP A 29 0.52 -5.97 -14.55
N GLU A 30 1.18 -5.37 -13.54
CA GLU A 30 1.45 -6.05 -12.28
C GLU A 30 0.16 -6.32 -11.51
N ILE A 31 -0.75 -5.36 -11.48
CA ILE A 31 -2.03 -5.48 -10.81
C ILE A 31 -2.90 -6.56 -11.45
N GLN A 32 -2.86 -6.66 -12.77
CA GLN A 32 -3.55 -7.72 -13.48
C GLN A 32 -2.95 -9.10 -13.20
N THR A 33 -1.65 -9.15 -12.93
CA THR A 33 -0.96 -10.40 -12.62
C THR A 33 -1.26 -10.87 -11.20
N ALA A 34 -1.24 -9.96 -10.22
CA ALA A 34 -1.45 -10.29 -8.81
C ALA A 34 -1.97 -9.05 -8.08
N SER A 35 -2.98 -9.20 -7.25
CA SER A 35 -3.57 -8.08 -6.49
C SER A 35 -3.93 -8.52 -5.08
N ALA A 36 -3.85 -7.58 -4.13
CA ALA A 36 -4.31 -7.77 -2.76
C ALA A 36 -5.58 -6.94 -2.54
N LYS A 37 -6.59 -7.52 -1.89
CA LYS A 37 -7.85 -6.85 -1.58
C LYS A 37 -8.21 -7.13 -0.12
N PRO A 38 -7.48 -6.55 0.83
CA PRO A 38 -7.70 -6.82 2.25
C PRO A 38 -9.02 -6.23 2.74
N ASP A 39 -9.64 -6.92 3.70
CA ASP A 39 -10.81 -6.40 4.38
C ASP A 39 -10.46 -5.14 5.17
N GLY A 40 -11.41 -4.22 5.25
CA GLY A 40 -11.26 -3.01 6.06
C GLY A 40 -10.44 -1.89 5.41
N MET A 41 -9.99 -2.07 4.19
CA MET A 41 -9.23 -1.07 3.42
C MET A 41 -9.89 -0.83 2.07
N ASP A 42 -9.74 0.40 1.56
CA ASP A 42 -10.03 0.69 0.15
C ASP A 42 -8.73 0.62 -0.64
N VAL A 43 -8.75 -0.11 -1.75
CA VAL A 43 -7.58 -0.22 -2.63
C VAL A 43 -7.66 0.88 -3.69
N LEU A 44 -6.58 1.66 -3.79
CA LEU A 44 -6.44 2.70 -4.80
C LEU A 44 -5.16 2.43 -5.59
N HIS A 45 -5.29 2.37 -6.91
CA HIS A 45 -4.14 2.18 -7.80
C HIS A 45 -3.73 3.52 -8.40
N LEU A 46 -2.54 3.98 -8.01
CA LEU A 46 -1.86 5.13 -8.62
C LEU A 46 -0.42 4.73 -8.92
N PRO A 47 -0.07 4.52 -10.20
CA PRO A 47 1.32 4.20 -10.54
C PRO A 47 2.28 5.24 -9.95
N MET A 48 3.41 4.78 -9.44
CA MET A 48 4.36 5.57 -8.67
C MET A 48 4.65 6.93 -9.31
N GLN A 49 4.90 6.97 -10.62
CA GLN A 49 5.31 8.19 -11.31
C GLN A 49 4.19 9.21 -11.47
N THR A 50 2.93 8.80 -11.29
CA THR A 50 1.78 9.70 -11.42
C THR A 50 1.42 10.40 -10.12
N ILE A 51 1.97 9.96 -8.98
CA ILE A 51 1.53 10.41 -7.67
C ILE A 51 1.73 11.91 -7.44
N PRO A 52 2.88 12.53 -7.81
CA PRO A 52 3.03 13.96 -7.57
C PRO A 52 1.96 14.81 -8.25
N ALA A 53 1.49 14.40 -9.43
CA ALA A 53 0.45 15.12 -10.16
C ALA A 53 -0.97 14.77 -9.70
N ARG A 54 -1.14 13.74 -8.88
CA ARG A 54 -2.44 13.19 -8.47
C ARG A 54 -2.65 13.19 -6.97
N LEU A 55 -1.92 14.05 -6.24
CA LEU A 55 -2.04 14.13 -4.78
C LEU A 55 -3.46 14.46 -4.32
N ASP A 56 -4.21 15.22 -5.11
CA ASP A 56 -5.59 15.59 -4.80
C ASP A 56 -6.55 14.39 -4.78
N GLU A 57 -6.15 13.24 -5.32
CA GLU A 57 -6.93 12.01 -5.23
C GLU A 57 -6.72 11.27 -3.91
N LEU A 58 -5.78 11.72 -3.07
CA LEU A 58 -5.47 11.10 -1.78
C LEU A 58 -6.03 11.93 -0.64
N ASP A 59 -6.88 11.30 0.17
CA ASP A 59 -7.51 11.93 1.33
C ASP A 59 -6.54 11.93 2.52
N LYS A 60 -6.05 13.12 2.91
CA LYS A 60 -5.10 13.26 4.03
C LYS A 60 -5.66 12.85 5.38
N SER A 61 -6.98 12.78 5.51
CA SER A 61 -7.61 12.35 6.78
C SER A 61 -7.56 10.85 6.99
N ARG A 62 -7.18 10.10 5.97
CA ARG A 62 -7.17 8.64 5.99
C ARG A 62 -5.72 8.12 6.03
N PRO A 63 -5.41 7.14 6.89
CA PRO A 63 -4.09 6.52 6.87
C PRO A 63 -3.88 5.74 5.59
N ILE A 64 -2.64 5.72 5.11
CA ILE A 64 -2.26 5.09 3.83
C ILE A 64 -1.19 4.05 4.09
N ALA A 65 -1.39 2.84 3.54
CA ALA A 65 -0.37 1.82 3.44
C ALA A 65 0.08 1.72 1.98
N CYS A 66 1.35 1.92 1.71
CA CYS A 66 1.90 1.90 0.36
C CYS A 66 2.39 0.50 0.00
N LEU A 67 2.00 0.01 -1.17
CA LEU A 67 2.27 -1.36 -1.64
C LEU A 67 2.94 -1.33 -3.00
N CYS A 68 4.00 -2.12 -3.15
CA CYS A 68 4.58 -2.45 -4.46
C CYS A 68 4.94 -3.93 -4.53
N HIS A 69 5.86 -4.34 -5.40
CA HIS A 69 6.21 -5.75 -5.56
C HIS A 69 6.97 -6.28 -4.34
N HIS A 70 8.09 -5.63 -3.95
CA HIS A 70 8.96 -6.07 -2.85
C HIS A 70 9.16 -5.02 -1.75
N GLY A 71 8.60 -3.84 -1.88
CA GLY A 71 8.65 -2.81 -0.85
C GLY A 71 9.53 -1.59 -1.13
N SER A 72 10.35 -1.58 -2.20
CA SER A 72 11.27 -0.46 -2.44
C SER A 72 10.61 0.74 -3.15
N ARG A 73 9.82 0.51 -4.19
CA ARG A 73 9.10 1.59 -4.88
C ARG A 73 8.09 2.25 -3.94
N SER A 74 7.37 1.44 -3.18
CA SER A 74 6.39 1.95 -2.21
C SER A 74 7.04 2.71 -1.07
N MET A 75 8.26 2.35 -0.68
CA MET A 75 9.00 3.12 0.33
C MET A 75 9.31 4.53 -0.16
N GLN A 76 9.71 4.68 -1.42
CA GLN A 76 9.97 6.00 -1.99
C GLN A 76 8.70 6.85 -1.99
N VAL A 77 7.56 6.27 -2.38
CA VAL A 77 6.27 6.95 -2.36
C VAL A 77 5.88 7.31 -0.93
N ALA A 78 6.02 6.39 0.01
CA ALA A 78 5.67 6.63 1.41
C ALA A 78 6.49 7.77 2.00
N ASN A 79 7.79 7.83 1.71
CA ASN A 79 8.64 8.94 2.16
C ASN A 79 8.18 10.27 1.56
N PHE A 80 7.85 10.29 0.28
CA PHE A 80 7.34 11.50 -0.37
C PHE A 80 6.03 11.96 0.26
N LEU A 81 5.08 11.05 0.46
CA LEU A 81 3.79 11.37 1.06
C LEU A 81 3.94 11.85 2.50
N GLN A 82 4.83 11.24 3.26
CA GLN A 82 5.09 11.69 4.64
C GLN A 82 5.57 13.14 4.67
N GLN A 83 6.44 13.52 3.73
CA GLN A 83 6.91 14.91 3.60
C GLN A 83 5.77 15.86 3.21
N GLN A 84 4.76 15.36 2.52
CA GLN A 84 3.58 16.14 2.14
C GLN A 84 2.51 16.18 3.24
N GLY A 85 2.76 15.60 4.41
CA GLY A 85 1.85 15.67 5.54
C GLY A 85 0.84 14.52 5.64
N TYR A 86 1.01 13.46 4.87
CA TYR A 86 0.15 12.27 4.96
C TYR A 86 0.62 11.34 6.07
N GLN A 87 -0.33 10.63 6.68
CA GLN A 87 -0.04 9.55 7.61
C GLN A 87 0.12 8.26 6.80
N VAL A 88 1.35 7.75 6.74
CA VAL A 88 1.65 6.60 5.87
C VAL A 88 2.50 5.56 6.58
N VAL A 89 2.34 4.31 6.13
CA VAL A 89 3.22 3.19 6.44
C VAL A 89 3.60 2.53 5.13
N ASN A 90 4.72 1.81 5.12
CA ASN A 90 5.11 1.00 3.97
C ASN A 90 4.84 -0.47 4.24
N VAL A 91 4.31 -1.18 3.25
CA VAL A 91 4.12 -2.64 3.33
C VAL A 91 5.47 -3.30 3.07
N ALA A 92 6.11 -3.78 4.14
CA ALA A 92 7.40 -4.42 4.06
C ALA A 92 7.32 -5.72 3.25
N GLY A 93 8.23 -5.88 2.30
CA GLY A 93 8.25 -7.06 1.44
C GLY A 93 7.20 -7.05 0.33
N GLY A 94 6.32 -6.05 0.29
CA GLY A 94 5.35 -5.85 -0.77
C GLY A 94 4.35 -6.98 -0.95
N ILE A 95 3.78 -7.09 -2.16
CA ILE A 95 2.80 -8.13 -2.46
C ILE A 95 3.44 -9.52 -2.46
N HIS A 96 4.75 -9.61 -2.71
CA HIS A 96 5.48 -10.88 -2.60
C HIS A 96 5.35 -11.44 -1.19
N ALA A 97 5.61 -10.62 -0.16
CA ALA A 97 5.44 -11.04 1.23
C ALA A 97 3.96 -11.29 1.58
N TRP A 98 3.05 -10.53 0.97
CA TRP A 98 1.61 -10.72 1.19
C TRP A 98 1.16 -12.11 0.77
N SER A 99 1.61 -12.57 -0.40
CA SER A 99 1.35 -13.92 -0.89
C SER A 99 1.90 -14.97 0.06
N ALA A 100 3.10 -14.77 0.58
CA ALA A 100 3.76 -15.73 1.46
C ALA A 100 3.14 -15.79 2.86
N GLN A 101 2.69 -14.63 3.40
CA GLN A 101 2.32 -14.52 4.81
C GLN A 101 0.82 -14.54 5.06
N VAL A 102 0.01 -14.06 4.11
CA VAL A 102 -1.41 -13.82 4.35
C VAL A 102 -2.29 -14.57 3.37
N ASP A 103 -2.06 -14.40 2.07
CA ASP A 103 -2.96 -14.93 1.04
C ASP A 103 -2.18 -15.69 -0.03
N PRO A 104 -2.03 -17.02 0.15
CA PRO A 104 -1.28 -17.83 -0.81
C PRO A 104 -1.96 -17.97 -2.17
N THR A 105 -3.21 -17.51 -2.33
CA THR A 105 -3.88 -17.49 -3.64
C THR A 105 -3.38 -16.35 -4.53
N ILE A 106 -2.69 -15.35 -3.96
CA ILE A 106 -2.07 -14.29 -4.75
C ILE A 106 -0.88 -14.86 -5.50
N PRO A 107 -0.86 -14.77 -6.85
CA PRO A 107 0.26 -15.31 -7.63
C PRO A 107 1.58 -14.62 -7.30
N VAL A 108 2.65 -15.39 -7.34
CA VAL A 108 4.03 -14.87 -7.25
C VAL A 108 4.52 -14.55 -8.66
N TYR A 109 5.15 -13.37 -8.81
CA TYR A 109 5.66 -12.97 -10.13
C TYR A 109 7.02 -12.31 -10.06
#